data_cd9a1b47e5bbd63baaf929351730046f
#
_entry.id   cd9a1b47e5bbd63baaf929351730046f
#
_cell.length_a   1.000
_cell.length_b   1.000
_cell.length_c   1.000
_cell.angle_alpha   90.00
_cell.angle_beta   90.00
_cell.angle_gamma   90.00
#
_symmetry.space_group_name_H-M   'P 1'
#
loop_
_entity.id
_entity.type
_entity.pdbx_description
1 polymer ?
#
loop_
_entity_poly.entity_id
_entity_poly.type
_entity_poly.pdbx_seq_one_letter_code
_entity_poly.pdbx_strand_id
1 'polypeptide(L)'
;MNKKQLIKRCLIDADAIETYPFADDKYENTPILRHESNKKWFGVVFEQDGKLFINLKAEPETISLLKEQYPESVFPAWHMNKTHWCKVDVNNIERDVLDAIIRKSFDITAPKRKKRVKNIE
;
A
#
# COMPACT_ATOMS: atom_id res chain seq x y z
N MET A 1 1.18 16.01 2.72
CA MET A 1 1.01 15.27 3.99
C MET A 1 2.34 14.71 4.45
N ASN A 2 2.45 14.43 5.72
CA ASN A 2 3.66 13.84 6.27
C ASN A 2 3.44 12.33 6.50
N LYS A 3 4.51 11.67 6.96
CA LYS A 3 4.48 10.22 7.18
C LYS A 3 3.35 9.79 8.11
N LYS A 4 3.19 10.51 9.21
CA LYS A 4 2.17 10.17 10.20
C LYS A 4 0.77 10.28 9.62
N GLN A 5 0.53 11.30 8.83
CA GLN A 5 -0.77 11.50 8.18
C GLN A 5 -1.04 10.41 7.15
N LEU A 6 0.00 10.00 6.42
CA LEU A 6 -0.14 8.93 5.44
C LEU A 6 -0.48 7.61 6.11
N ILE A 7 0.22 7.29 7.19
CA ILE A 7 -0.05 6.05 7.93
C ILE A 7 -1.48 6.05 8.43
N LYS A 8 -1.95 7.17 8.94
CA LYS A 8 -3.32 7.27 9.42
C LYS A 8 -4.32 7.00 8.30
N ARG A 9 -4.03 7.46 7.09
CA ARG A 9 -4.90 7.18 5.94
C ARG A 9 -4.92 5.70 5.57
N CYS A 10 -3.86 4.98 5.88
CA CYS A 10 -3.77 3.55 5.60
C CYS A 10 -4.48 2.70 6.63
N LEU A 11 -4.71 3.23 7.84
CA LEU A 11 -5.37 2.49 8.91
C LEU A 11 -6.89 2.60 8.75
N ILE A 12 -7.38 2.06 7.63
CA ILE A 12 -8.76 2.26 7.20
C ILE A 12 -9.76 1.30 7.84
N ASP A 13 -9.26 0.34 8.60
CA ASP A 13 -10.11 -0.73 9.12
C ASP A 13 -9.37 -1.33 10.30
N ALA A 14 -10.08 -2.02 11.19
CA ALA A 14 -9.49 -2.60 12.39
C ALA A 14 -8.43 -3.65 12.06
N ASP A 15 -8.49 -4.26 10.88
CA ASP A 15 -7.50 -5.25 10.45
C ASP A 15 -6.23 -4.63 9.89
N ALA A 16 -6.18 -3.32 9.72
CA ALA A 16 -4.98 -2.64 9.21
C ALA A 16 -4.11 -2.24 10.38
N ILE A 17 -2.86 -2.69 10.40
CA ILE A 17 -1.94 -2.36 11.49
C ILE A 17 -0.62 -1.84 10.94
N GLU A 18 0.01 -1.02 11.74
CA GLU A 18 1.31 -0.43 11.46
C GLU A 18 2.37 -1.25 12.16
N THR A 19 3.38 -1.75 11.44
CA THR A 19 4.42 -2.58 12.03
C THR A 19 5.80 -2.11 11.58
N TYR A 20 6.83 -2.55 12.30
CA TYR A 20 8.22 -2.20 12.02
C TYR A 20 9.06 -3.46 12.08
N PRO A 21 8.95 -4.34 11.05
CA PRO A 21 9.62 -5.65 11.11
C PRO A 21 11.14 -5.61 10.95
N PHE A 22 11.70 -4.44 10.62
CA PHE A 22 13.15 -4.32 10.39
C PHE A 22 13.86 -3.65 11.56
N ALA A 23 13.44 -3.96 12.79
CA ALA A 23 13.89 -3.24 13.98
C ALA A 23 15.40 -3.19 14.16
N ASP A 24 16.13 -4.18 13.68
CA ASP A 24 17.59 -4.23 13.84
C ASP A 24 18.33 -3.98 12.54
N ASP A 25 17.72 -3.25 11.62
CA ASP A 25 18.25 -3.04 10.28
C ASP A 25 18.28 -1.55 9.98
N LYS A 26 18.96 -1.18 8.88
CA LYS A 26 18.96 0.21 8.44
C LYS A 26 17.56 0.69 8.07
N TYR A 27 16.62 -0.22 7.90
CA TYR A 27 15.23 0.11 7.62
C TYR A 27 14.36 0.06 8.85
N GLU A 28 14.95 0.19 10.04
CA GLU A 28 14.21 0.03 11.29
C GLU A 28 13.04 1.02 11.42
N ASN A 29 13.13 2.17 10.78
CA ASN A 29 12.07 3.17 10.85
C ASN A 29 11.13 3.14 9.66
N THR A 30 11.14 2.05 8.88
CA THR A 30 10.28 1.91 7.71
C THR A 30 8.98 1.22 8.13
N PRO A 31 7.87 1.95 8.12
CA PRO A 31 6.58 1.35 8.52
C PRO A 31 6.07 0.40 7.43
N ILE A 32 5.64 -0.76 7.86
CA ILE A 32 4.98 -1.72 6.99
C ILE A 32 3.53 -1.81 7.43
N LEU A 33 2.61 -1.48 6.53
CA LEU A 33 1.19 -1.60 6.79
C LEU A 33 0.77 -3.00 6.37
N ARG A 34 0.15 -3.73 7.27
CA ARG A 34 -0.25 -5.10 6.98
C ARG A 34 -1.59 -5.42 7.62
N HIS A 35 -2.14 -6.55 7.24
CA HIS A 35 -3.35 -7.07 7.86
C HIS A 35 -2.98 -7.78 9.15
N GLU A 36 -3.73 -7.51 10.20
CA GLU A 36 -3.54 -8.22 11.46
C GLU A 36 -3.88 -9.70 11.29
N SER A 37 -4.91 -9.99 10.52
CA SER A 37 -5.46 -11.34 10.41
C SER A 37 -4.55 -12.31 9.66
N ASN A 38 -4.01 -11.92 8.49
CA ASN A 38 -3.21 -12.83 7.69
C ASN A 38 -1.76 -12.38 7.55
N LYS A 39 -1.41 -11.25 8.15
CA LYS A 39 -0.06 -10.67 8.16
C LYS A 39 0.46 -10.26 6.78
N LYS A 40 -0.39 -10.24 5.76
CA LYS A 40 0.05 -9.81 4.43
C LYS A 40 0.23 -8.31 4.40
N TRP A 41 1.28 -7.86 3.72
CA TRP A 41 1.62 -6.46 3.59
C TRP A 41 0.72 -5.82 2.53
N PHE A 42 0.29 -4.58 2.78
CA PHE A 42 -0.43 -3.83 1.75
C PHE A 42 0.17 -2.43 1.53
N GLY A 43 1.13 -2.02 2.35
CA GLY A 43 1.77 -0.72 2.16
C GLY A 43 3.13 -0.67 2.81
N VAL A 44 4.09 -0.03 2.12
CA VAL A 44 5.43 0.21 2.66
C VAL A 44 5.69 1.70 2.51
N VAL A 45 5.83 2.40 3.63
CA VAL A 45 6.00 3.86 3.63
C VAL A 45 7.47 4.20 3.76
N PHE A 46 7.97 5.09 2.91
CA PHE A 46 9.38 5.47 2.95
C PHE A 46 9.58 6.87 2.39
N GLU A 47 10.75 7.43 2.67
CA GLU A 47 11.14 8.72 2.10
C GLU A 47 12.35 8.52 1.20
N GLN A 48 12.40 9.26 0.11
CA GLN A 48 13.47 9.14 -0.86
C GLN A 48 13.65 10.49 -1.52
N ASP A 49 14.86 11.03 -1.47
CA ASP A 49 15.18 12.34 -2.07
C ASP A 49 14.25 13.44 -1.57
N GLY A 50 13.92 13.38 -0.28
CA GLY A 50 13.09 14.40 0.35
C GLY A 50 11.61 14.29 0.07
N LYS A 51 11.18 13.21 -0.60
CA LYS A 51 9.78 13.00 -0.93
C LYS A 51 9.23 11.79 -0.19
N LEU A 52 7.95 11.85 0.09
CA LEU A 52 7.25 10.78 0.79
C LEU A 52 6.58 9.86 -0.23
N PHE A 53 6.89 8.57 -0.14
CA PHE A 53 6.36 7.56 -1.05
C PHE A 53 5.70 6.43 -0.30
N ILE A 54 4.87 5.69 -1.00
CA ILE A 54 4.33 4.44 -0.49
C ILE A 54 4.33 3.41 -1.61
N ASN A 55 4.81 2.20 -1.32
CA ASN A 55 4.61 1.06 -2.22
C ASN A 55 3.24 0.47 -1.91
N LEU A 56 2.44 0.26 -2.94
CA LEU A 56 1.10 -0.31 -2.80
C LEU A 56 0.94 -1.45 -3.80
N LYS A 57 0.18 -2.46 -3.42
CA LYS A 57 -0.02 -3.63 -4.27
C LYS A 57 -1.23 -3.44 -5.16
N ALA A 58 -1.14 -3.93 -6.39
CA ALA A 58 -2.26 -3.88 -7.33
C ALA A 58 -2.06 -4.95 -8.40
N GLU A 59 -3.12 -5.21 -9.15
CA GLU A 59 -3.03 -6.13 -10.28
C GLU A 59 -2.12 -5.52 -11.34
N PRO A 60 -1.41 -6.34 -12.12
CA PRO A 60 -0.48 -5.81 -13.12
C PRO A 60 -1.12 -4.84 -14.11
N GLU A 61 -2.34 -5.13 -14.54
CA GLU A 61 -3.04 -4.23 -15.46
C GLU A 61 -3.33 -2.88 -14.81
N THR A 62 -3.70 -2.91 -13.53
CA THR A 62 -3.97 -1.69 -12.79
C THR A 62 -2.69 -0.85 -12.67
N ILE A 63 -1.57 -1.50 -12.38
CA ILE A 63 -0.29 -0.80 -12.26
C ILE A 63 0.07 -0.14 -13.58
N SER A 64 -0.10 -0.85 -14.69
CA SER A 64 0.18 -0.29 -16.01
C SER A 64 -0.68 0.93 -16.29
N LEU A 65 -1.97 0.86 -15.99
CA LEU A 65 -2.88 1.98 -16.20
C LEU A 65 -2.52 3.16 -15.31
N LEU A 66 -2.17 2.90 -14.06
CA LEU A 66 -1.80 3.98 -13.13
C LEU A 66 -0.54 4.69 -13.58
N LYS A 67 0.46 3.94 -14.05
CA LYS A 67 1.69 4.55 -14.54
C LYS A 67 1.43 5.37 -15.80
N GLU A 68 0.49 4.94 -16.61
CA GLU A 68 0.12 5.66 -17.81
C GLU A 68 -0.67 6.93 -17.50
N GLN A 69 -1.59 6.84 -16.57
CA GLN A 69 -2.44 7.98 -16.19
C GLN A 69 -1.70 9.00 -15.32
N TYR A 70 -0.78 8.53 -14.48
CA TYR A 70 -0.08 9.38 -13.52
C TYR A 70 1.43 9.19 -13.65
N PRO A 71 2.01 9.51 -14.82
CA PRO A 71 3.42 9.20 -15.07
C PRO A 71 4.40 9.93 -14.17
N GLU A 72 3.96 11.02 -13.54
CA GLU A 72 4.81 11.79 -12.64
C GLU A 72 4.56 11.48 -11.19
N SER A 73 3.69 10.51 -10.90
CA SER A 73 3.31 10.19 -9.52
C SER A 73 3.41 8.72 -9.21
N VAL A 74 3.33 7.84 -10.23
CA VAL A 74 3.33 6.40 -10.03
C VAL A 74 4.51 5.80 -10.78
N PHE A 75 5.35 5.07 -10.06
CA PHE A 75 6.63 4.56 -10.55
C PHE A 75 6.78 3.09 -10.19
N PRO A 76 7.82 2.42 -10.76
CA PRO A 76 8.13 1.05 -10.34
C PRO A 76 8.41 1.00 -8.84
N ALA A 77 7.99 -0.07 -8.20
CA ALA A 77 8.11 -0.23 -6.75
C ALA A 77 9.56 -0.20 -6.28
N TRP A 78 9.74 0.22 -5.03
CA TRP A 78 11.04 0.30 -4.38
C TRP A 78 11.28 -1.02 -3.63
N HIS A 79 12.36 -1.70 -4.00
CA HIS A 79 12.77 -2.96 -3.33
C HIS A 79 11.71 -4.06 -3.29
N MET A 80 10.74 -4.04 -4.19
CA MET A 80 9.69 -5.04 -4.22
C MET A 80 9.39 -5.46 -5.65
N ASN A 81 8.60 -6.51 -5.79
CA ASN A 81 8.19 -7.04 -7.08
C ASN A 81 7.44 -5.96 -7.87
N LYS A 82 7.97 -5.60 -9.02
CA LYS A 82 7.45 -4.48 -9.82
C LYS A 82 6.25 -4.86 -10.68
N THR A 83 5.93 -6.14 -10.75
CA THR A 83 4.75 -6.61 -11.47
C THR A 83 3.49 -6.41 -10.64
N HIS A 84 3.60 -6.57 -9.32
CA HIS A 84 2.43 -6.52 -8.42
C HIS A 84 2.48 -5.37 -7.42
N TRP A 85 3.50 -4.52 -7.49
CA TRP A 85 3.64 -3.38 -6.58
C TRP A 85 4.04 -2.15 -7.36
N CYS A 86 3.61 -0.98 -6.92
CA CYS A 86 4.03 0.28 -7.51
C CYS A 86 4.37 1.28 -6.40
N LYS A 87 5.17 2.27 -6.74
CA LYS A 87 5.58 3.33 -5.83
C LYS A 87 4.78 4.59 -6.18
N VAL A 88 4.16 5.21 -5.18
CA VAL A 88 3.34 6.40 -5.39
C VAL A 88 3.93 7.57 -4.63
N ASP A 89 4.12 8.71 -5.31
CA ASP A 89 4.54 9.96 -4.71
C ASP A 89 3.28 10.60 -4.11
N VAL A 90 3.12 10.47 -2.80
CA VAL A 90 1.84 10.76 -2.15
C VAL A 90 1.45 12.23 -2.19
N ASN A 91 2.41 13.13 -2.32
CA ASN A 91 2.11 14.55 -2.37
C ASN A 91 2.03 15.09 -3.79
N ASN A 92 2.12 14.22 -4.77
CA ASN A 92 2.03 14.58 -6.17
C ASN A 92 0.89 13.85 -6.87
N ILE A 93 -0.15 13.48 -6.13
CA ILE A 93 -1.33 12.82 -6.66
C ILE A 93 -2.52 13.29 -5.84
N GLU A 94 -3.70 13.31 -6.44
CA GLU A 94 -4.88 13.77 -5.72
C GLU A 94 -5.23 12.82 -4.59
N ARG A 95 -5.74 13.39 -3.49
CA ARG A 95 -6.01 12.62 -2.29
C ARG A 95 -6.99 11.49 -2.49
N ASP A 96 -8.05 11.74 -3.24
CA ASP A 96 -9.05 10.70 -3.49
C ASP A 96 -8.49 9.58 -4.36
N VAL A 97 -7.59 9.89 -5.29
CA VAL A 97 -6.94 8.87 -6.11
C VAL A 97 -6.02 8.03 -5.23
N LEU A 98 -5.23 8.69 -4.37
CA LEU A 98 -4.35 7.99 -3.45
C LEU A 98 -5.15 7.06 -2.53
N ASP A 99 -6.25 7.57 -1.97
CA ASP A 99 -7.09 6.77 -1.08
C ASP A 99 -7.67 5.55 -1.81
N ALA A 100 -8.03 5.71 -3.08
CA ALA A 100 -8.55 4.59 -3.86
C ALA A 100 -7.48 3.52 -4.10
N ILE A 101 -6.23 3.94 -4.35
CA ILE A 101 -5.14 2.99 -4.56
C ILE A 101 -4.82 2.26 -3.25
N ILE A 102 -4.80 2.99 -2.13
CA ILE A 102 -4.58 2.39 -0.82
C ILE A 102 -5.67 1.34 -0.55
N ARG A 103 -6.93 1.71 -0.79
CA ARG A 103 -8.05 0.80 -0.55
C ARG A 103 -7.95 -0.45 -1.40
N LYS A 104 -7.58 -0.29 -2.67
CA LYS A 104 -7.44 -1.44 -3.54
C LYS A 104 -6.33 -2.37 -3.05
N SER A 105 -5.20 -1.80 -2.61
CA SER A 105 -4.10 -2.61 -2.08
C SER A 105 -4.55 -3.38 -0.83
N PHE A 106 -5.30 -2.70 0.05
CA PHE A 106 -5.82 -3.34 1.24
C PHE A 106 -6.75 -4.48 0.89
N ASP A 107 -7.65 -4.24 -0.08
CA ASP A 107 -8.66 -5.24 -0.43
C ASP A 107 -8.08 -6.48 -1.09
N ILE A 108 -7.12 -6.32 -2.01
CA ILE A 108 -6.59 -7.49 -2.71
C ILE A 108 -5.64 -8.34 -1.85
N THR A 109 -5.17 -7.78 -0.72
CA THR A 109 -4.33 -8.53 0.21
C THR A 109 -5.11 -9.03 1.41
N ALA A 110 -6.39 -8.66 1.54
CA ALA A 110 -7.21 -9.08 2.66
C ALA A 110 -7.48 -10.59 2.60
N PRO A 111 -7.77 -11.22 3.74
CA PRO A 111 -8.09 -12.64 3.74
C PRO A 111 -9.30 -12.91 2.85
N LYS A 112 -9.24 -14.00 2.11
CA LYS A 112 -10.39 -14.36 1.29
C LYS A 112 -11.50 -14.81 2.18
N ARG A 113 -12.73 -14.29 1.93
CA ARG A 113 -13.84 -14.72 2.70
C ARG A 113 -14.20 -16.07 2.29
N LYS A 114 -14.61 -16.91 3.26
CA LYS A 114 -15.10 -18.16 2.95
C LYS A 114 -16.38 -17.92 2.27
N LYS A 115 -16.73 -18.61 1.26
CA LYS A 115 -17.90 -18.36 0.58
C LYS A 115 -18.99 -18.54 1.47
N ARG A 116 -19.45 -17.64 1.90
CA ARG A 116 -20.46 -17.73 2.83
C ARG A 116 -21.60 -18.40 2.26
N VAL A 117 -21.38 -18.78 1.98
CA VAL A 117 -22.01 -19.09 1.53
C VAL A 117 -22.46 -19.76 1.09
N LYS A 118 -22.16 -20.04 1.11
CA LYS A 118 -22.31 -20.52 0.73
C LYS A 118 -23.27 -20.74 0.99
N ASN A 119 -23.26 -20.49 1.36
CA ASN A 119 -23.97 -20.38 1.68
C ASN A 119 -25.01 -20.57 1.77
N ILE A 120 -25.12 -20.71 1.84
CA ILE A 120 -25.88 -20.72 2.04
C ILE A 120 -26.66 -21.04 1.83
N GLU A 121 -26.70 -21.34 1.80
CA GLU A 121 -27.16 -21.56 1.66
C GLU A 121 -27.63 -21.81 1.62
#